data_68bf9ba77ee64be432146b9645ef9d99
#
_entry.id   68bf9ba77ee64be432146b9645ef9d99
#
_cell.length_a   1.000
_cell.length_b   1.000
_cell.length_c   1.000
_cell.angle_alpha   90.00
_cell.angle_beta   90.00
_cell.angle_gamma   90.00
#
_symmetry.space_group_name_H-M   'P 1'
#
loop_
_entity.id
_entity.type
_entity.pdbx_description
1 polymer ?
#
loop_
_entity_poly.entity_id
_entity_poly.type
_entity_poly.pdbx_seq_one_letter_code
_entity_poly.pdbx_strand_id
1 'polypeptide(L)'
;FPTRRSSDLFKDGYETVLGERGVTVSGGQKQRISIARALLKDAPILILDDSVSAVDTKTEKIILDNLKKSRAGKTTLLIAHRISTVEGLDKIIFLEDGRVEAVGPHDRLYASCPEYRKMVDLQKLEDEVGGGNA
;
A
#
# COMPACT_ATOMS: atom_id res chain seq x y z
N PHE A 1 1.84 2.98 -25.37
CA PHE A 1 2.87 2.10 -24.82
C PHE A 1 2.41 0.67 -24.97
N PRO A 2 3.22 -0.21 -25.60
CA PRO A 2 2.94 -1.63 -25.53
C PRO A 2 3.15 -2.03 -24.06
N THR A 3 2.05 -2.16 -23.34
CA THR A 3 2.06 -2.79 -22.02
C THR A 3 2.51 -4.24 -22.24
N ARG A 4 3.77 -4.55 -21.93
CA ARG A 4 4.18 -5.95 -21.74
C ARG A 4 3.21 -6.52 -20.72
N ARG A 5 2.38 -7.47 -21.16
CA ARG A 5 1.47 -8.18 -20.27
C ARG A 5 2.34 -8.83 -19.20
N SER A 6 1.98 -8.69 -17.94
CA SER A 6 2.73 -9.34 -16.85
C SER A 6 2.88 -10.85 -17.05
N SER A 7 1.98 -11.48 -17.83
CA SER A 7 2.06 -12.86 -18.30
C SER A 7 3.28 -13.14 -19.18
N ASP A 8 3.80 -12.14 -19.92
CA ASP A 8 4.95 -12.34 -20.82
C ASP A 8 6.28 -12.53 -20.05
N LEU A 9 6.27 -12.29 -18.73
CA LEU A 9 7.41 -12.49 -17.83
C LEU A 9 7.55 -13.95 -17.38
N PHE A 10 6.53 -14.80 -17.65
CA PHE A 10 6.49 -16.18 -17.22
C PHE A 10 6.49 -17.11 -18.44
N LYS A 11 7.27 -18.19 -18.37
CA LYS A 11 7.43 -19.15 -19.48
C LYS A 11 6.10 -19.71 -20.01
N ASP A 12 5.16 -19.96 -19.10
CA ASP A 12 3.85 -20.55 -19.42
C ASP A 12 2.71 -19.51 -19.34
N GLY A 13 3.03 -18.20 -19.36
CA GLY A 13 2.05 -17.13 -19.32
C GLY A 13 1.09 -17.23 -18.15
N TYR A 14 -0.23 -17.20 -18.43
CA TYR A 14 -1.28 -17.31 -17.42
C TYR A 14 -1.43 -18.71 -16.82
N GLU A 15 -0.95 -19.75 -17.50
CA GLU A 15 -0.98 -21.14 -17.03
C GLU A 15 0.16 -21.46 -16.05
N THR A 16 1.02 -20.49 -15.77
CA THR A 16 2.12 -20.66 -14.83
C THR A 16 1.60 -20.95 -13.43
N VAL A 17 1.97 -22.11 -12.89
CA VAL A 17 1.62 -22.49 -11.52
C VAL A 17 2.56 -21.78 -10.54
N LEU A 18 1.99 -20.92 -9.69
CA LEU A 18 2.69 -20.27 -8.58
C LEU A 18 2.58 -21.15 -7.33
N GLY A 19 3.65 -21.87 -7.00
CA GLY A 19 3.68 -22.76 -5.84
C GLY A 19 5.04 -22.76 -5.16
N GLU A 20 5.14 -23.49 -4.04
CA GLU A 20 6.36 -23.54 -3.20
C GLU A 20 7.61 -24.02 -3.95
N ARG A 21 7.44 -24.77 -5.03
CA ARG A 21 8.52 -25.34 -5.85
C ARG A 21 8.51 -24.88 -7.30
N GLY A 22 7.64 -23.93 -7.65
CA GLY A 22 7.49 -23.43 -9.01
C GLY A 22 8.31 -22.18 -9.27
N VAL A 23 7.68 -21.16 -9.85
CA VAL A 23 8.29 -19.89 -10.20
C VAL A 23 8.58 -19.08 -8.93
N THR A 24 9.82 -18.62 -8.78
CA THR A 24 10.19 -17.67 -7.71
C THR A 24 9.60 -16.29 -8.05
N VAL A 25 8.51 -15.93 -7.38
CA VAL A 25 7.87 -14.63 -7.49
C VAL A 25 8.34 -13.75 -6.33
N SER A 26 8.75 -12.51 -6.60
CA SER A 26 9.14 -11.57 -5.56
C SER A 26 7.97 -11.22 -4.63
N GLY A 27 8.27 -10.78 -3.39
CA GLY A 27 7.25 -10.33 -2.45
C GLY A 27 6.33 -9.25 -3.03
N GLY A 28 6.91 -8.26 -3.71
CA GLY A 28 6.13 -7.21 -4.38
C GLY A 28 5.26 -7.71 -5.52
N GLN A 29 5.70 -8.74 -6.27
CA GLN A 29 4.87 -9.37 -7.30
C GLN A 29 3.69 -10.12 -6.67
N LYS A 30 3.93 -10.87 -5.57
CA LYS A 30 2.86 -11.56 -4.82
C LYS A 30 1.81 -10.57 -4.31
N GLN A 31 2.23 -9.44 -3.73
CA GLN A 31 1.32 -8.41 -3.26
C GLN A 31 0.47 -7.82 -4.41
N ARG A 32 1.07 -7.47 -5.54
CA ARG A 32 0.32 -6.99 -6.72
C ARG A 32 -0.70 -7.99 -7.24
N ILE A 33 -0.36 -9.27 -7.30
CA ILE A 33 -1.29 -10.34 -7.69
C ILE A 33 -2.44 -10.44 -6.69
N SER A 34 -2.16 -10.37 -5.39
CA SER A 34 -3.20 -10.41 -4.34
C SER A 34 -4.16 -9.23 -4.44
N ILE A 35 -3.65 -8.02 -4.68
CA ILE A 35 -4.48 -6.83 -4.91
C ILE A 35 -5.36 -7.01 -6.16
N ALA A 36 -4.78 -7.48 -7.27
CA ALA A 36 -5.52 -7.73 -8.50
C ALA A 36 -6.66 -8.74 -8.29
N ARG A 37 -6.41 -9.83 -7.56
CA ARG A 37 -7.44 -10.82 -7.21
C ARG A 37 -8.58 -10.22 -6.39
N ALA A 38 -8.25 -9.37 -5.42
CA ALA A 38 -9.25 -8.71 -4.60
C ALA A 38 -10.11 -7.73 -5.42
N LEU A 39 -9.50 -7.01 -6.37
CA LEU A 39 -10.20 -6.08 -7.26
C LEU A 39 -11.16 -6.78 -8.22
N LEU A 40 -10.86 -8.00 -8.66
CA LEU A 40 -11.75 -8.79 -9.53
C LEU A 40 -13.11 -9.08 -8.89
N LYS A 41 -13.19 -9.13 -7.56
CA LYS A 41 -14.47 -9.32 -6.85
C LYS A 41 -15.38 -8.10 -6.91
N ASP A 42 -14.82 -6.94 -7.21
CA ASP A 42 -15.53 -5.66 -7.27
C ASP A 42 -16.41 -5.35 -6.04
N ALA A 43 -16.00 -5.80 -4.87
CA ALA A 43 -16.73 -5.64 -3.61
C ALA A 43 -16.89 -4.15 -3.23
N PRO A 44 -18.01 -3.74 -2.59
CA PRO A 44 -18.22 -2.36 -2.14
C PRO A 44 -17.18 -1.90 -1.11
N ILE A 45 -16.67 -2.82 -0.29
CA ILE A 45 -15.62 -2.57 0.70
C ILE A 45 -14.41 -3.44 0.36
N LEU A 46 -13.25 -2.83 0.23
CA LEU A 46 -11.96 -3.49 0.06
C LEU A 46 -11.07 -3.22 1.27
N ILE A 47 -10.53 -4.27 1.86
CA ILE A 47 -9.57 -4.17 2.97
C ILE A 47 -8.21 -4.65 2.45
N LEU A 48 -7.19 -3.80 2.59
CA LEU A 48 -5.81 -4.06 2.24
C LEU A 48 -4.96 -3.97 3.50
N ASP A 49 -4.53 -5.12 4.01
CA ASP A 49 -3.68 -5.23 5.19
C ASP A 49 -2.23 -5.47 4.74
N ASP A 50 -1.37 -4.49 5.01
CA ASP A 50 0.06 -4.49 4.67
C ASP A 50 0.37 -4.91 3.20
N SER A 51 -0.56 -4.63 2.31
CA SER A 51 -0.58 -5.20 0.94
C SER A 51 0.42 -4.53 -0.01
N VAL A 52 1.12 -3.47 0.41
CA VAL A 52 2.08 -2.71 -0.40
C VAL A 52 3.47 -2.60 0.25
N SER A 53 3.70 -3.27 1.37
CA SER A 53 4.96 -3.18 2.14
C SER A 53 6.20 -3.71 1.41
N ALA A 54 6.03 -4.68 0.53
CA ALA A 54 7.12 -5.31 -0.23
C ALA A 54 7.36 -4.68 -1.61
N VAL A 55 6.66 -3.59 -1.97
CA VAL A 55 6.91 -2.83 -3.19
C VAL A 55 7.71 -1.56 -2.88
N ASP A 56 8.45 -1.08 -3.87
CA ASP A 56 9.16 0.21 -3.76
C ASP A 56 8.17 1.38 -3.72
N THR A 57 8.60 2.50 -3.16
CA THR A 57 7.77 3.70 -2.94
C THR A 57 7.12 4.23 -4.24
N LYS A 58 7.83 4.16 -5.36
CA LYS A 58 7.30 4.62 -6.66
C LYS A 58 6.17 3.71 -7.14
N THR A 59 6.36 2.40 -7.05
CA THR A 59 5.33 1.41 -7.41
C THR A 59 4.14 1.49 -6.47
N GLU A 60 4.37 1.66 -5.17
CA GLU A 60 3.34 1.87 -4.16
C GLU A 60 2.44 3.05 -4.51
N LYS A 61 3.02 4.20 -4.81
CA LYS A 61 2.26 5.40 -5.22
C LYS A 61 1.40 5.16 -6.44
N ILE A 62 1.93 4.48 -7.46
CA ILE A 62 1.18 4.13 -8.68
C ILE A 62 -0.01 3.22 -8.34
N ILE A 63 0.19 2.24 -7.46
CA ILE A 63 -0.88 1.33 -7.02
C ILE A 63 -1.98 2.11 -6.30
N LEU A 64 -1.62 2.96 -5.35
CA LEU A 64 -2.58 3.76 -4.57
C LEU A 64 -3.37 4.75 -5.45
N ASP A 65 -2.71 5.43 -6.37
CA ASP A 65 -3.35 6.34 -7.33
C ASP A 65 -4.35 5.59 -8.23
N ASN A 66 -3.99 4.41 -8.71
CA ASN A 66 -4.87 3.57 -9.52
C ASN A 66 -6.04 3.01 -8.70
N LEU A 67 -5.80 2.60 -7.46
CA LEU A 67 -6.87 2.17 -6.54
C LEU A 67 -7.88 3.30 -6.30
N LYS A 68 -7.40 4.51 -6.02
CA LYS A 68 -8.26 5.69 -5.81
C LYS A 68 -9.16 5.95 -7.03
N LYS A 69 -8.61 5.84 -8.24
CA LYS A 69 -9.36 6.03 -9.49
C LYS A 69 -10.36 4.90 -9.75
N SER A 70 -9.92 3.64 -9.67
CA SER A 70 -10.74 2.48 -10.01
C SER A 70 -11.84 2.20 -9.00
N ARG A 71 -11.68 2.69 -7.77
CA ARG A 71 -12.62 2.50 -6.68
C ARG A 71 -13.35 3.77 -6.26
N ALA A 72 -13.46 4.75 -7.16
CA ALA A 72 -14.25 5.95 -6.90
C ALA A 72 -15.69 5.58 -6.51
N GLY A 73 -16.19 6.16 -5.41
CA GLY A 73 -17.52 5.86 -4.85
C GLY A 73 -17.61 4.57 -4.03
N LYS A 74 -16.50 3.83 -3.85
CA LYS A 74 -16.42 2.62 -3.00
C LYS A 74 -15.48 2.86 -1.81
N THR A 75 -15.64 2.08 -0.76
CA THR A 75 -14.78 2.17 0.43
C THR A 75 -13.53 1.30 0.28
N THR A 76 -12.37 1.90 0.52
CA THR A 76 -11.11 1.16 0.64
C THR A 76 -10.52 1.45 2.01
N LEU A 77 -10.31 0.41 2.81
CA LEU A 77 -9.59 0.45 4.09
C LEU A 77 -8.18 -0.07 3.86
N LEU A 78 -7.20 0.77 4.11
CA LEU A 78 -5.79 0.45 3.97
C LEU A 78 -5.13 0.45 5.34
N ILE A 79 -4.51 -0.65 5.72
CA ILE A 79 -3.70 -0.78 6.92
C ILE A 79 -2.25 -0.72 6.49
N ALA A 80 -1.51 0.25 7.01
CA ALA A 80 -0.12 0.47 6.65
C ALA A 80 0.68 1.05 7.82
N HIS A 81 1.97 0.79 7.81
CA HIS A 81 2.92 1.28 8.81
C HIS A 81 3.75 2.48 8.34
N ARG A 82 3.73 2.77 7.03
CA ARG A 82 4.45 3.91 6.45
C ARG A 82 3.55 5.13 6.32
N ILE A 83 4.04 6.27 6.77
CA ILE A 83 3.32 7.56 6.62
C ILE A 83 3.13 7.91 5.16
N SER A 84 4.13 7.72 4.32
CA SER A 84 4.04 7.96 2.87
C SER A 84 2.89 7.22 2.19
N THR A 85 2.47 6.09 2.75
CA THR A 85 1.33 5.31 2.25
C THR A 85 -0.02 5.97 2.60
N VAL A 86 -0.14 6.58 3.77
CA VAL A 86 -1.42 7.04 4.32
C VAL A 86 -1.64 8.55 4.23
N GLU A 87 -0.58 9.36 4.11
CA GLU A 87 -0.69 10.83 4.13
C GLU A 87 -1.56 11.41 3.01
N GLY A 88 -1.64 10.74 1.85
CA GLY A 88 -2.47 11.13 0.71
C GLY A 88 -3.90 10.58 0.71
N LEU A 89 -4.32 9.89 1.79
CA LEU A 89 -5.66 9.32 1.90
C LEU A 89 -6.67 10.32 2.43
N ASP A 90 -7.94 10.10 2.14
CA ASP A 90 -9.04 11.01 2.52
C ASP A 90 -9.21 11.10 4.04
N LYS A 91 -8.96 10.00 4.75
CA LYS A 91 -9.13 9.91 6.20
C LYS A 91 -8.17 8.87 6.79
N ILE A 92 -7.54 9.22 7.88
CA ILE A 92 -6.68 8.35 8.68
C ILE A 92 -7.40 8.07 10.01
N ILE A 93 -7.37 6.83 10.44
CA ILE A 93 -7.75 6.40 11.78
C ILE A 93 -6.44 6.01 12.48
N PHE A 94 -6.01 6.83 13.43
CA PHE A 94 -4.82 6.58 14.21
C PHE A 94 -5.16 5.75 15.44
N LEU A 95 -4.49 4.61 15.57
CA LEU A 95 -4.68 3.67 16.67
C LEU A 95 -3.45 3.66 17.57
N GLU A 96 -3.66 3.76 18.88
CA GLU A 96 -2.63 3.60 19.89
C GLU A 96 -3.18 2.72 21.02
N ASP A 97 -2.38 1.76 21.47
CA ASP A 97 -2.74 0.82 22.55
C ASP A 97 -4.12 0.18 22.37
N GLY A 98 -4.49 -0.17 21.12
CA GLY A 98 -5.76 -0.82 20.80
C GLY A 98 -6.97 0.11 20.83
N ARG A 99 -6.78 1.43 20.89
CA ARG A 99 -7.84 2.44 20.92
C ARG A 99 -7.70 3.41 19.76
N VAL A 100 -8.82 3.97 19.33
CA VAL A 100 -8.82 5.07 18.36
C VAL A 100 -8.45 6.35 19.08
N GLU A 101 -7.26 6.87 18.78
CA GLU A 101 -6.73 8.11 19.38
C GLU A 101 -7.16 9.34 18.58
N ALA A 102 -7.08 9.26 17.25
CA ALA A 102 -7.46 10.37 16.39
C ALA A 102 -8.03 9.90 15.05
N VAL A 103 -8.91 10.72 14.45
CA VAL A 103 -9.51 10.48 13.13
C VAL A 103 -9.54 11.77 12.33
N GLY A 104 -9.01 11.74 11.10
CA GLY A 104 -9.05 12.90 10.20
C GLY A 104 -8.04 12.80 9.05
N PRO A 105 -7.93 13.83 8.22
CA PRO A 105 -6.87 13.92 7.22
C PRO A 105 -5.50 14.14 7.88
N HIS A 106 -4.43 13.82 7.15
CA HIS A 106 -3.04 13.91 7.63
C HIS A 106 -2.73 15.24 8.30
N ASP A 107 -2.99 16.35 7.63
CA ASP A 107 -2.64 17.69 8.14
C ASP A 107 -3.33 18.02 9.48
N ARG A 108 -4.57 17.59 9.64
CA ARG A 108 -5.31 17.80 10.88
C ARG A 108 -4.73 16.96 12.01
N LEU A 109 -4.43 15.69 11.76
CA LEU A 109 -3.83 14.82 12.77
C LEU A 109 -2.44 15.33 13.17
N TYR A 110 -1.63 15.72 12.20
CA TYR A 110 -0.30 16.28 12.44
C TYR A 110 -0.35 17.55 13.30
N ALA A 111 -1.34 18.41 13.08
CA ALA A 111 -1.53 19.63 13.86
C ALA A 111 -2.06 19.39 15.28
N SER A 112 -2.97 18.42 15.46
CA SER A 112 -3.78 18.28 16.68
C SER A 112 -3.47 17.05 17.55
N CYS A 113 -2.75 16.05 17.04
CA CYS A 113 -2.41 14.81 17.76
C CYS A 113 -0.88 14.70 17.95
N PRO A 114 -0.35 14.96 19.15
CA PRO A 114 1.08 14.92 19.43
C PRO A 114 1.72 13.55 19.14
N GLU A 115 1.03 12.46 19.46
CA GLU A 115 1.47 11.09 19.26
C GLU A 115 1.63 10.77 17.78
N TYR A 116 0.64 11.16 16.97
CA TYR A 116 0.69 11.01 15.50
C TYR A 116 1.84 11.84 14.91
N ARG A 117 2.00 13.10 15.34
CA ARG A 117 3.10 13.97 14.90
C ARG A 117 4.45 13.36 15.21
N LYS A 118 4.64 12.86 16.43
CA LYS A 118 5.89 12.21 16.85
C LYS A 118 6.24 11.03 15.96
N MET A 119 5.25 10.19 15.63
CA MET A 119 5.42 9.05 14.73
C MET A 119 5.84 9.51 13.34
N VAL A 120 5.18 10.53 12.77
CA VAL A 120 5.51 11.12 11.47
C VAL A 120 6.94 11.63 11.43
N ASP A 121 7.33 12.40 12.44
CA ASP A 121 8.65 13.03 12.50
C ASP A 121 9.76 11.98 12.63
N LEU A 122 9.53 10.91 13.42
CA LEU A 122 10.46 9.80 13.54
C LEU A 122 10.65 9.07 12.22
N GLN A 123 9.57 8.76 11.49
CA GLN A 123 9.69 8.07 10.19
C GLN A 123 10.41 8.94 9.15
N LYS A 124 10.17 10.24 9.12
CA LYS A 124 10.90 11.16 8.25
C LYS A 124 12.41 11.17 8.52
N LEU A 125 12.78 11.20 9.81
CA LEU A 125 14.20 11.11 10.20
C LEU A 125 14.84 9.78 9.79
N GLU A 126 14.14 8.66 9.94
CA GLU A 126 14.62 7.35 9.52
C GLU A 126 14.84 7.28 8.00
N ASP A 127 13.91 7.84 7.21
CA ASP A 127 14.02 7.91 5.75
C ASP A 127 15.20 8.79 5.30
N GLU A 128 15.46 9.91 5.98
CA GLU A 128 16.60 10.79 5.71
C GLU A 128 17.95 10.11 6.03
N VAL A 129 18.04 9.42 7.14
CA VAL A 129 19.27 8.70 7.56
C VAL A 129 19.48 7.44 6.72
N GLY A 130 18.42 6.70 6.38
CA GLY A 130 18.47 5.51 5.54
C GLY A 130 18.77 5.80 4.07
N GLY A 131 18.38 6.96 3.55
CA GLY A 131 18.66 7.40 2.18
C GLY A 131 20.07 7.94 1.94
N GLY A 132 20.85 8.15 2.97
CA GLY A 132 22.21 8.68 2.91
C GLY A 132 23.32 7.68 2.56
N ASN A 133 23.01 6.40 2.34
CA ASN A 133 23.96 5.32 2.05
C ASN A 133 23.70 4.63 0.69
N ALA A 134 23.37 5.40 -0.31
CA ALA A 134 23.32 4.89 -1.70
C ALA A 134 24.27 5.69 -2.60
#